data_fd94c586638d939877d2c4e171a6fc45
#
_entry.id   fd94c586638d939877d2c4e171a6fc45
#
_cell.length_a   1.000
_cell.length_b   1.000
_cell.length_c   1.000
_cell.angle_alpha   90.00
_cell.angle_beta   90.00
_cell.angle_gamma   90.00
#
_symmetry.space_group_name_H-M   'P 1'
#
loop_
_entity.id
_entity.type
_entity.pdbx_description
1 polymer ?
#
loop_
_entity_poly.entity_id
_entity_poly.type
_entity_poly.pdbx_seq_one_letter_code
_entity_poly.pdbx_strand_id
1 'polypeptide(L)'
;MNFIGVVGARKFNDRKAVEDLVVSLPKDSIIVTSGCKGVCTWAKAKAAEKDLEALVFSPDLSNIRSRFEIPKRYYQRNCELIEKCDFVHAFISKEGGYSGGTRFEIEYAVKTRIPAKVHWEGRMDEIIYQRQLPFYPEKQFCAAAWQNFFSQAVAF
;
A
#
# COMPACT_ATOMS: atom_id res chain seq x y z
N MET A 1 16.13 -2.22 13.48
CA MET A 1 14.65 -2.18 13.48
C MET A 1 14.23 -1.64 12.12
N ASN A 2 13.51 -2.42 11.32
CA ASN A 2 13.12 -2.07 9.97
C ASN A 2 11.60 -2.04 9.86
N PHE A 3 11.04 -0.92 9.40
CA PHE A 3 9.61 -0.77 9.14
C PHE A 3 9.29 -1.24 7.72
N ILE A 4 8.65 -2.38 7.60
CA ILE A 4 8.34 -3.01 6.32
C ILE A 4 6.85 -2.87 6.00
N GLY A 5 6.54 -2.06 5.01
CA GLY A 5 5.18 -1.90 4.50
C GLY A 5 4.72 -3.16 3.76
N VAL A 6 3.54 -3.67 4.10
CA VAL A 6 2.88 -4.74 3.37
C VAL A 6 1.48 -4.27 3.02
N VAL A 7 1.29 -3.93 1.75
CA VAL A 7 0.04 -3.38 1.22
C VAL A 7 -0.40 -4.17 -0.02
N GLY A 8 -1.66 -4.12 -0.36
CA GLY A 8 -2.11 -4.83 -1.54
C GLY A 8 -3.59 -4.75 -1.83
N ALA A 9 -3.94 -5.17 -3.04
CA ALA A 9 -5.30 -5.20 -3.54
C ALA A 9 -6.17 -6.22 -2.80
N ARG A 10 -7.43 -5.85 -2.54
CA ARG A 10 -8.42 -6.75 -1.89
C ARG A 10 -8.70 -8.01 -2.70
N LYS A 11 -8.53 -7.94 -4.02
CA LYS A 11 -8.76 -9.06 -4.94
C LYS A 11 -7.53 -9.93 -5.19
N PHE A 12 -6.40 -9.64 -4.53
CA PHE A 12 -5.22 -10.51 -4.57
C PHE A 12 -5.54 -11.85 -3.92
N ASN A 13 -5.28 -12.96 -4.62
CA ASN A 13 -5.72 -14.29 -4.19
C ASN A 13 -4.59 -15.19 -3.67
N ASP A 14 -3.32 -14.88 -3.98
CA ASP A 14 -2.19 -15.70 -3.55
C ASP A 14 -1.78 -15.37 -2.10
N ARG A 15 -2.56 -15.87 -1.15
CA ARG A 15 -2.28 -15.72 0.29
C ARG A 15 -0.91 -16.26 0.66
N LYS A 16 -0.52 -17.40 0.06
CA LYS A 16 0.76 -18.02 0.36
C LYS A 16 1.94 -17.11 0.05
N ALA A 17 1.89 -16.36 -1.05
CA ALA A 17 2.94 -15.39 -1.40
C ALA A 17 3.12 -14.31 -0.33
N VAL A 18 2.03 -13.82 0.25
CA VAL A 18 2.07 -12.85 1.36
C VAL A 18 2.65 -13.48 2.63
N GLU A 19 2.21 -14.68 2.98
CA GLU A 19 2.69 -15.40 4.16
C GLU A 19 4.18 -15.75 4.03
N ASP A 20 4.62 -16.23 2.88
CA ASP A 20 6.04 -16.56 2.60
C ASP A 20 6.93 -15.32 2.71
N LEU A 21 6.44 -14.15 2.23
CA LEU A 21 7.14 -12.89 2.43
C LEU A 21 7.34 -12.60 3.92
N VAL A 22 6.27 -12.62 4.71
CA VAL A 22 6.34 -12.31 6.15
C VAL A 22 7.27 -13.27 6.88
N VAL A 23 7.23 -14.56 6.52
CA VAL A 23 8.14 -15.58 7.09
C VAL A 23 9.62 -15.28 6.77
N SER A 24 9.89 -14.72 5.61
CA SER A 24 11.26 -14.40 5.17
C SER A 24 11.88 -13.15 5.81
N LEU A 25 11.06 -12.32 6.46
CA LEU A 25 11.53 -11.07 7.06
C LEU A 25 12.38 -11.32 8.31
N PRO A 26 13.37 -10.46 8.56
CA PRO A 26 14.18 -10.51 9.79
C PRO A 26 13.30 -10.37 11.05
N LYS A 27 13.74 -10.98 12.15
CA LYS A 27 12.99 -10.96 13.44
C LYS A 27 12.83 -9.58 14.07
N ASP A 28 13.67 -8.62 13.70
CA ASP A 28 13.61 -7.23 14.16
C ASP A 28 12.76 -6.33 13.25
N SER A 29 12.06 -6.92 12.29
CA SER A 29 11.14 -6.21 11.40
C SER A 29 9.84 -5.89 12.09
N ILE A 30 9.31 -4.70 11.80
CA ILE A 30 7.96 -4.27 12.18
C ILE A 30 7.13 -4.19 10.90
N ILE A 31 6.05 -4.96 10.84
CA ILE A 31 5.14 -4.92 9.70
C ILE A 31 4.26 -3.66 9.80
N VAL A 32 4.26 -2.86 8.75
CA VAL A 32 3.40 -1.67 8.64
C VAL A 32 2.32 -1.96 7.60
N THR A 33 1.08 -1.93 8.00
CA THR A 33 -0.03 -2.32 7.11
C THR A 33 -1.32 -1.57 7.44
N SER A 34 -2.36 -1.80 6.67
CA SER A 34 -3.70 -1.28 6.93
C SER A 34 -4.64 -2.37 7.45
N GLY A 35 -5.84 -1.97 7.86
CA GLY A 35 -6.88 -2.93 8.25
C GLY A 35 -7.70 -3.49 7.08
N CYS A 36 -7.26 -3.29 5.83
CA CYS A 36 -7.98 -3.76 4.66
C CYS A 36 -8.01 -5.28 4.56
N LYS A 37 -9.09 -5.83 4.00
CA LYS A 37 -9.23 -7.27 3.76
C LYS A 37 -8.18 -7.78 2.76
N GLY A 38 -7.85 -9.05 2.86
CA GLY A 38 -6.89 -9.72 1.98
C GLY A 38 -5.45 -9.54 2.45
N VAL A 39 -4.58 -9.02 1.61
CA VAL A 39 -3.13 -8.89 1.85
C VAL A 39 -2.80 -8.34 3.24
N CYS A 40 -3.42 -7.24 3.62
CA CYS A 40 -3.13 -6.57 4.89
C CYS A 40 -3.49 -7.43 6.12
N THR A 41 -4.66 -8.07 6.08
CA THR A 41 -5.08 -8.95 7.18
C THR A 41 -4.26 -10.24 7.25
N TRP A 42 -3.87 -10.80 6.11
CA TRP A 42 -2.99 -11.98 6.06
C TRP A 42 -1.60 -11.68 6.58
N ALA A 43 -1.03 -10.54 6.18
CA ALA A 43 0.27 -10.09 6.68
C ALA A 43 0.27 -9.90 8.20
N LYS A 44 -0.77 -9.23 8.74
CA LYS A 44 -0.93 -9.05 10.18
C LYS A 44 -1.06 -10.38 10.94
N ALA A 45 -1.88 -11.30 10.43
CA ALA A 45 -2.07 -12.60 11.05
C ALA A 45 -0.77 -13.40 11.06
N LYS A 46 -0.05 -13.43 9.93
CA LYS A 46 1.23 -14.14 9.84
C LYS A 46 2.32 -13.50 10.69
N ALA A 47 2.34 -12.17 10.81
CA ALA A 47 3.25 -11.47 11.71
C ALA A 47 3.05 -11.93 13.17
N ALA A 48 1.80 -12.03 13.63
CA ALA A 48 1.48 -12.54 14.97
C ALA A 48 1.96 -13.97 15.20
N GLU A 49 1.81 -14.86 14.19
CA GLU A 49 2.31 -16.25 14.27
C GLU A 49 3.85 -16.32 14.34
N LYS A 50 4.53 -15.30 13.86
CA LYS A 50 6.01 -15.22 13.82
C LYS A 50 6.61 -14.35 14.92
N ASP A 51 5.78 -13.91 15.88
CA ASP A 51 6.17 -12.96 16.93
C ASP A 51 6.78 -11.66 16.40
N LEU A 52 6.33 -11.21 15.22
CA LEU A 52 6.67 -9.91 14.66
C LEU A 52 5.65 -8.87 15.08
N GLU A 53 6.13 -7.68 15.42
CA GLU A 53 5.26 -6.54 15.69
C GLU A 53 4.58 -6.08 14.40
N ALA A 54 3.30 -5.68 14.50
CA ALA A 54 2.55 -5.11 13.40
C ALA A 54 1.90 -3.78 13.80
N LEU A 55 2.23 -2.73 13.04
CA LEU A 55 1.58 -1.43 13.13
C LEU A 55 0.46 -1.35 12.10
N VAL A 56 -0.76 -1.15 12.56
CA VAL A 56 -1.94 -1.07 11.69
C VAL A 56 -2.42 0.38 11.63
N PHE A 57 -2.39 0.96 10.44
CA PHE A 57 -2.89 2.29 10.18
C PHE A 57 -4.36 2.24 9.77
N SER A 58 -5.21 2.95 10.50
CA SER A 58 -6.63 3.09 10.20
C SER A 58 -6.96 4.53 9.82
N PRO A 59 -7.91 4.77 8.90
CA PRO A 59 -8.33 6.14 8.60
C PRO A 59 -9.03 6.75 9.82
N ASP A 60 -8.75 8.02 10.08
CA ASP A 60 -9.53 8.79 11.04
C ASP A 60 -10.86 9.22 10.39
N LEU A 61 -11.92 8.55 10.75
CA LEU A 61 -13.27 8.84 10.26
C LEU A 61 -14.10 9.68 11.24
N SER A 62 -13.46 10.28 12.27
CA SER A 62 -14.11 11.19 13.19
C SER A 62 -14.42 12.53 12.53
N ASN A 63 -15.47 13.21 13.01
CA ASN A 63 -15.86 14.57 12.57
C ASN A 63 -16.06 14.73 11.05
N ILE A 64 -16.50 13.67 10.38
CA ILE A 64 -16.81 13.71 8.94
C ILE A 64 -18.13 14.50 8.76
N ARG A 65 -18.07 15.56 7.96
CA ARG A 65 -19.23 16.40 7.62
C ARG A 65 -19.90 15.97 6.32
N SER A 66 -19.17 15.30 5.45
CA SER A 66 -19.65 14.85 4.15
C SER A 66 -19.01 13.50 3.79
N ARG A 67 -19.79 12.62 3.12
CA ARG A 67 -19.27 11.34 2.58
C ARG A 67 -18.09 11.52 1.62
N PHE A 68 -17.94 12.70 1.00
CA PHE A 68 -16.82 13.02 0.12
C PHE A 68 -15.48 13.16 0.87
N GLU A 69 -15.51 13.34 2.19
CA GLU A 69 -14.31 13.37 3.03
C GLU A 69 -13.74 11.96 3.29
N ILE A 70 -14.55 10.92 3.20
CA ILE A 70 -14.15 9.55 3.48
C ILE A 70 -12.98 9.10 2.61
N PRO A 71 -13.01 9.23 1.27
CA PRO A 71 -11.85 8.89 0.43
C PRO A 71 -10.59 9.66 0.81
N LYS A 72 -10.72 10.95 1.15
CA LYS A 72 -9.59 11.78 1.57
C LYS A 72 -8.91 11.23 2.82
N ARG A 73 -9.70 10.77 3.80
CA ARG A 73 -9.19 10.16 5.03
C ARG A 73 -8.45 8.85 4.76
N TYR A 74 -8.96 8.03 3.84
CA TYR A 74 -8.27 6.81 3.42
C TYR A 74 -6.94 7.11 2.73
N TYR A 75 -6.88 8.10 1.83
CA TYR A 75 -5.62 8.51 1.18
C TYR A 75 -4.64 9.14 2.16
N GLN A 76 -5.10 9.94 3.10
CA GLN A 76 -4.26 10.47 4.18
C GLN A 76 -3.63 9.32 4.99
N ARG A 77 -4.42 8.33 5.39
CA ARG A 77 -3.92 7.13 6.06
C ARG A 77 -2.87 6.40 5.21
N ASN A 78 -3.09 6.27 3.90
CA ASN A 78 -2.13 5.63 3.02
C ASN A 78 -0.79 6.40 2.96
N CYS A 79 -0.82 7.72 2.94
CA CYS A 79 0.38 8.54 3.04
C CYS A 79 1.13 8.29 4.34
N GLU A 80 0.45 8.38 5.47
CA GLU A 80 1.02 8.17 6.81
C GLU A 80 1.63 6.76 6.95
N LEU A 81 0.97 5.75 6.40
CA LEU A 81 1.46 4.38 6.37
C LEU A 81 2.77 4.28 5.58
N ILE A 82 2.80 4.81 4.37
CA ILE A 82 3.99 4.75 3.51
C ILE A 82 5.16 5.53 4.10
N GLU A 83 4.91 6.73 4.65
CA GLU A 83 5.94 7.56 5.29
C GLU A 83 6.59 6.88 6.50
N LYS A 84 5.88 5.94 7.13
CA LYS A 84 6.43 5.14 8.25
C LYS A 84 7.38 4.05 7.80
N CYS A 85 7.38 3.67 6.52
CA CYS A 85 8.11 2.52 6.00
C CYS A 85 9.53 2.86 5.56
N ASP A 86 10.46 1.92 5.80
CA ASP A 86 11.80 1.91 5.19
C ASP A 86 11.79 1.21 3.84
N PHE A 87 10.88 0.27 3.66
CA PHE A 87 10.66 -0.49 2.42
C PHE A 87 9.19 -0.91 2.30
N VAL A 88 8.65 -0.94 1.08
CA VAL A 88 7.26 -1.31 0.83
C VAL A 88 7.18 -2.54 -0.09
N HIS A 89 6.43 -3.54 0.34
CA HIS A 89 5.97 -4.65 -0.49
C HIS A 89 4.51 -4.43 -0.87
N ALA A 90 4.25 -4.25 -2.17
CA ALA A 90 2.92 -4.02 -2.71
C ALA A 90 2.46 -5.20 -3.57
N PHE A 91 1.29 -5.74 -3.28
CA PHE A 91 0.71 -6.89 -3.97
C PHE A 91 -0.40 -6.45 -4.90
N ILE A 92 -0.22 -6.69 -6.21
CA ILE A 92 -1.17 -6.30 -7.25
C ILE A 92 -1.91 -7.54 -7.75
N SER A 93 -3.23 -7.48 -7.70
CA SER A 93 -4.07 -8.57 -8.19
C SER A 93 -4.09 -8.65 -9.71
N LYS A 94 -4.19 -9.86 -10.23
CA LYS A 94 -4.38 -10.11 -11.66
C LYS A 94 -5.68 -9.50 -12.18
N GLU A 95 -6.74 -9.57 -11.38
CA GLU A 95 -8.06 -9.04 -11.73
C GLU A 95 -8.10 -7.51 -11.71
N GLY A 96 -7.59 -6.89 -10.65
CA GLY A 96 -7.65 -5.43 -10.47
C GLY A 96 -6.58 -4.66 -11.25
N GLY A 97 -5.46 -5.30 -11.54
CA GLY A 97 -4.33 -4.66 -12.21
C GLY A 97 -3.71 -3.52 -11.40
N TYR A 98 -2.96 -2.68 -12.07
CA TYR A 98 -2.31 -1.50 -11.48
C TYR A 98 -3.31 -0.35 -11.32
N SER A 99 -4.05 -0.37 -10.22
CA SER A 99 -5.16 0.55 -9.97
C SER A 99 -5.42 0.79 -8.49
N GLY A 100 -6.31 1.75 -8.19
CA GLY A 100 -6.85 2.01 -6.86
C GLY A 100 -5.82 2.41 -5.81
N GLY A 101 -6.08 2.02 -4.57
CA GLY A 101 -5.25 2.36 -3.41
C GLY A 101 -3.84 1.82 -3.49
N THR A 102 -3.66 0.60 -4.01
CA THR A 102 -2.33 -0.02 -4.15
C THR A 102 -1.46 0.73 -5.15
N ARG A 103 -2.03 1.16 -6.28
CA ARG A 103 -1.33 2.04 -7.22
C ARG A 103 -0.90 3.35 -6.55
N PHE A 104 -1.80 3.98 -5.81
CA PHE A 104 -1.50 5.21 -5.08
C PHE A 104 -0.35 5.01 -4.09
N GLU A 105 -0.37 3.93 -3.32
CA GLU A 105 0.68 3.61 -2.33
C GLU A 105 2.03 3.41 -2.99
N ILE A 106 2.09 2.72 -4.13
CA ILE A 106 3.33 2.54 -4.91
C ILE A 106 3.84 3.89 -5.43
N GLU A 107 2.99 4.67 -6.08
CA GLU A 107 3.38 5.97 -6.63
C GLU A 107 3.82 6.94 -5.54
N TYR A 108 3.15 6.90 -4.38
CA TYR A 108 3.53 7.72 -3.24
C TYR A 108 4.87 7.30 -2.62
N ALA A 109 5.13 5.99 -2.50
CA ALA A 109 6.41 5.47 -2.04
C ALA A 109 7.55 5.96 -2.94
N VAL A 110 7.37 5.90 -4.26
CA VAL A 110 8.36 6.41 -5.21
C VAL A 110 8.55 7.91 -5.08
N LYS A 111 7.47 8.68 -4.98
CA LYS A 111 7.52 10.14 -4.79
C LYS A 111 8.28 10.52 -3.52
N THR A 112 8.10 9.78 -2.45
CA THR A 112 8.78 9.99 -1.16
C THR A 112 10.13 9.30 -1.05
N ARG A 113 10.61 8.68 -2.15
CA ARG A 113 11.89 7.98 -2.25
C ARG A 113 12.01 6.75 -1.34
N ILE A 114 10.89 6.15 -0.99
CA ILE A 114 10.84 4.90 -0.25
C ILE A 114 10.89 3.74 -1.25
N PRO A 115 11.89 2.85 -1.18
CA PRO A 115 12.00 1.74 -2.12
C PRO A 115 10.80 0.80 -2.00
N ALA A 116 10.34 0.30 -3.14
CA ALA A 116 9.20 -0.60 -3.20
C ALA A 116 9.46 -1.80 -4.10
N LYS A 117 8.95 -2.96 -3.68
CA LYS A 117 8.89 -4.16 -4.50
C LYS A 117 7.43 -4.48 -4.79
N VAL A 118 7.11 -4.64 -6.07
CA VAL A 118 5.77 -5.00 -6.52
C VAL A 118 5.70 -6.48 -6.80
N HIS A 119 4.77 -7.14 -6.14
CA HIS A 119 4.45 -8.55 -6.32
C HIS A 119 3.21 -8.64 -7.20
N TRP A 120 3.42 -9.04 -8.44
CA TRP A 120 2.34 -9.22 -9.39
C TRP A 120 1.75 -10.62 -9.28
N GLU A 121 0.44 -10.73 -9.12
CA GLU A 121 -0.22 -12.03 -9.20
C GLU A 121 -0.07 -12.63 -10.60
N GLY A 122 0.54 -13.82 -10.66
CA GLY A 122 0.74 -14.56 -11.92
C GLY A 122 1.87 -14.09 -12.82
N ARG A 123 2.75 -13.19 -12.37
CA ARG A 123 3.96 -12.79 -13.09
C ARG A 123 5.09 -12.42 -12.15
N MET A 124 6.28 -12.16 -12.70
CA MET A 124 7.48 -11.85 -11.94
C MET A 124 7.33 -10.56 -11.13
N ASP A 125 7.95 -10.56 -9.96
CA ASP A 125 8.09 -9.38 -9.10
C ASP A 125 8.93 -8.30 -9.79
N GLU A 126 8.66 -7.06 -9.42
CA GLU A 126 9.35 -5.88 -9.93
C GLU A 126 9.83 -5.01 -8.76
N ILE A 127 11.10 -4.59 -8.80
CA ILE A 127 11.64 -3.61 -7.87
C ILE A 127 11.51 -2.24 -8.52
N ILE A 128 10.74 -1.36 -7.89
CA ILE A 128 10.51 -0.01 -8.39
C ILE A 128 11.39 0.97 -7.64
N TYR A 129 12.30 1.60 -8.38
CA TYR A 129 13.05 2.78 -7.93
C TYR A 129 12.50 4.04 -8.62
N GLN A 130 12.73 5.19 -8.03
CA GLN A 130 12.25 6.48 -8.55
C GLN A 130 12.55 6.73 -10.05
N ARG A 131 13.59 6.09 -10.61
CA ARG A 131 13.99 6.23 -12.03
C ARG A 131 13.20 5.35 -13.01
N GLN A 132 12.42 4.40 -12.52
CA GLN A 132 11.75 3.36 -13.35
C GLN A 132 10.24 3.61 -13.50
N LEU A 133 9.68 4.58 -12.81
CA LEU A 133 8.30 4.96 -13.11
C LEU A 133 8.24 5.56 -14.51
N PRO A 134 7.25 5.18 -15.32
CA PRO A 134 6.95 5.92 -16.53
C PRO A 134 6.81 7.39 -16.13
N PHE A 135 7.55 8.25 -16.81
CA PHE A 135 7.67 9.67 -16.56
C PHE A 135 6.27 10.31 -16.48
N TYR A 136 5.78 10.51 -15.26
CA TYR A 136 4.69 11.43 -15.01
C TYR A 136 5.33 12.80 -14.81
N PRO A 137 5.14 13.76 -15.70
CA PRO A 137 5.70 15.09 -15.54
C PRO A 137 5.23 15.67 -14.21
N GLU A 138 6.15 16.26 -13.46
CA GLU A 138 5.92 16.85 -12.12
C GLU A 138 4.72 17.80 -12.04
N LYS A 139 4.25 18.30 -13.18
CA LYS A 139 3.09 19.21 -13.30
C LYS A 139 1.73 18.52 -13.05
N GLN A 140 1.64 17.19 -12.97
CA GLN A 140 0.36 16.50 -12.74
C GLN A 140 0.07 16.19 -11.27
N PHE A 141 0.96 16.49 -10.37
CA PHE A 141 0.74 16.37 -8.92
C PHE A 141 0.28 17.69 -8.25
N CYS A 142 -0.20 18.65 -9.00
CA CYS A 142 -0.90 19.80 -8.42
C CYS A 142 -2.34 19.43 -8.02
N ALA A 143 -2.99 20.30 -7.23
CA ALA A 143 -4.30 20.05 -6.61
C ALA A 143 -5.39 19.48 -7.55
N ALA A 144 -5.31 19.74 -8.86
CA ALA A 144 -6.21 19.19 -9.88
C ALA A 144 -6.05 17.67 -10.07
N ALA A 145 -4.84 17.12 -9.93
CA ALA A 145 -4.59 15.69 -9.99
C ALA A 145 -5.19 14.96 -8.77
N TRP A 146 -5.20 15.59 -7.62
CA TRP A 146 -5.91 15.10 -6.45
C TRP A 146 -7.42 15.01 -6.68
N GLN A 147 -8.01 16.00 -7.34
CA GLN A 147 -9.46 15.99 -7.66
C GLN A 147 -9.84 14.88 -8.65
N ASN A 148 -9.03 14.65 -9.68
CA ASN A 148 -9.26 13.55 -10.64
C ASN A 148 -9.03 12.18 -10.02
N PHE A 149 -8.07 12.05 -9.11
CA PHE A 149 -7.81 10.81 -8.37
C PHE A 149 -8.99 10.47 -7.45
N PHE A 150 -9.57 11.47 -6.78
CA PHE A 150 -10.75 11.31 -5.93
C PHE A 150 -12.02 10.98 -6.72
N SER A 151 -12.21 11.53 -7.92
CA SER A 151 -13.36 11.20 -8.76
C SER A 151 -13.34 9.77 -9.29
N GLN A 152 -12.16 9.19 -9.49
CA GLN A 152 -12.01 7.77 -9.86
C GLN A 152 -12.11 6.82 -8.66
N ALA A 153 -11.74 7.26 -7.45
CA ALA A 153 -11.85 6.45 -6.23
C ALA A 153 -13.30 6.32 -5.72
N VAL A 154 -14.20 7.21 -6.12
CA VAL A 154 -15.64 7.15 -5.77
C VAL A 154 -16.38 6.06 -6.57
N ALA A 155 -15.77 5.47 -7.59
CA ALA A 155 -16.33 4.36 -8.39
C ALA A 155 -16.09 2.96 -7.78
N PHE A 156 -15.63 2.87 -6.51
CA PHE A 156 -15.45 1.62 -5.77
C PHE A 156 -16.51 1.43 -4.70
#